data_781622bdfd57aefd53af75e98ad2e14a
#
_entry.id   781622bdfd57aefd53af75e98ad2e14a
#
_cell.length_a   1.000
_cell.length_b   1.000
_cell.length_c   1.000
_cell.angle_alpha   90.00
_cell.angle_beta   90.00
_cell.angle_gamma   90.00
#
_symmetry.space_group_name_H-M   'P 1'
#
loop_
_entity.id
_entity.type
_entity.pdbx_description
1 polymer ?
#
loop_
_entity_poly.entity_id
_entity_poly.type
_entity_poly.pdbx_seq_one_letter_code
_entity_poly.pdbx_strand_id
1 'polypeptide(L)'
;MQAGLITGLNQLEFREFPYPTPRPGGVVVEIKYCGICGTDVHAYRSGRPYPPAVCGHEWVGVVSAVSQDIRRLSEGDRVIVAVPSAF
;
A
#
# COMPACT_ATOMS: atom_id res chain seq x y z
N MET A 1 0.81 -1.03 -13.42
CA MET A 1 1.85 -1.22 -12.38
C MET A 1 1.84 -2.62 -11.86
N GLN A 2 2.96 -3.10 -11.41
CA GLN A 2 3.04 -4.42 -10.80
C GLN A 2 2.84 -4.34 -9.29
N ALA A 3 2.15 -5.33 -8.74
CA ALA A 3 2.02 -5.51 -7.31
C ALA A 3 2.24 -6.98 -6.94
N GLY A 4 2.84 -7.20 -5.76
CA GLY A 4 3.04 -8.54 -5.22
C GLY A 4 1.86 -8.94 -4.36
N LEU A 5 1.37 -10.16 -4.58
CA LEU A 5 0.28 -10.74 -3.79
C LEU A 5 0.72 -12.05 -3.15
N ILE A 6 0.25 -12.28 -1.94
CA ILE A 6 0.37 -13.59 -1.32
C ILE A 6 -0.81 -14.43 -1.80
N THR A 7 -0.51 -15.50 -2.54
CA THR A 7 -1.52 -16.32 -3.20
C THR A 7 -1.69 -17.69 -2.57
N GLY A 8 -0.89 -18.02 -1.60
CA GLY A 8 -0.97 -19.29 -0.90
C GLY A 8 0.22 -19.49 0.04
N LEU A 9 0.32 -20.68 0.58
CA LEU A 9 1.39 -21.03 1.53
C LEU A 9 2.75 -20.89 0.87
N ASN A 10 3.58 -19.98 1.38
CA ASN A 10 4.91 -19.67 0.83
C ASN A 10 4.87 -19.31 -0.67
N GLN A 11 3.76 -18.69 -1.13
CA GLN A 11 3.59 -18.31 -2.51
C GLN A 11 3.37 -16.81 -2.64
N LEU A 12 4.09 -16.21 -3.56
CA LEU A 12 3.97 -14.81 -3.90
C LEU A 12 3.92 -14.69 -5.42
N GLU A 13 2.99 -13.91 -5.93
CA GLU A 13 2.87 -13.64 -7.36
C GLU A 13 2.89 -12.16 -7.63
N PHE A 14 3.48 -11.77 -8.76
CA PHE A 14 3.40 -10.40 -9.26
C PHE A 14 2.31 -10.33 -10.32
N ARG A 15 1.43 -9.35 -10.18
CA ARG A 15 0.34 -9.12 -11.13
C ARG A 15 0.29 -7.66 -11.54
N GLU A 16 -0.20 -7.42 -12.75
CA GLU A 16 -0.44 -6.09 -13.26
C GLU A 16 -1.76 -5.54 -12.73
N PHE A 17 -1.71 -4.28 -12.32
CA PHE A 17 -2.89 -3.53 -11.90
C PHE A 17 -2.90 -2.19 -12.62
N PRO A 18 -4.07 -1.62 -12.89
CA PRO A 18 -4.14 -0.25 -13.39
C PRO A 18 -3.61 0.72 -12.33
N TYR A 19 -3.07 1.85 -12.80
CA TYR A 19 -2.69 2.92 -11.89
C TYR A 19 -3.94 3.45 -11.19
N PRO A 20 -3.90 3.61 -9.85
CA PRO A 20 -5.06 4.11 -9.12
C PRO A 20 -5.29 5.59 -9.40
N THR A 21 -6.54 6.01 -9.23
CA THR A 21 -6.93 7.41 -9.21
C THR A 21 -7.45 7.77 -7.81
N PRO A 22 -7.32 9.04 -7.37
CA PRO A 22 -7.77 9.39 -6.03
C PRO A 22 -9.29 9.27 -5.91
N ARG A 23 -9.72 8.61 -4.85
CA ARG A 23 -11.13 8.61 -4.45
C ARG A 23 -11.44 9.91 -3.71
N PRO A 24 -12.71 10.30 -3.58
CA PRO A 24 -13.07 11.45 -2.72
C PRO A 24 -12.47 11.29 -1.32
N GLY A 25 -11.82 12.32 -0.83
CA GLY A 25 -11.12 12.30 0.45
C GLY A 25 -9.78 11.57 0.45
N GLY A 26 -9.29 11.13 -0.72
CA GLY A 26 -8.09 10.32 -0.83
C GLY A 26 -6.98 10.95 -1.63
N VAL A 27 -5.83 10.32 -1.55
CA VAL A 27 -4.63 10.64 -2.34
C VAL A 27 -4.06 9.37 -2.92
N VAL A 28 -3.29 9.51 -3.98
CA VAL A 28 -2.48 8.44 -4.53
C VAL A 28 -1.02 8.72 -4.19
N VAL A 29 -0.33 7.72 -3.69
CA VAL A 29 1.07 7.83 -3.31
C VAL A 29 1.92 6.94 -4.20
N GLU A 30 2.95 7.51 -4.78
CA GLU A 30 4.00 6.73 -5.44
C GLU A 30 4.95 6.22 -4.36
N ILE A 31 4.92 4.93 -4.09
CA ILE A 31 5.72 4.31 -3.03
C ILE A 31 7.19 4.26 -3.48
N LYS A 32 8.08 4.78 -2.65
CA LYS A 32 9.52 4.76 -2.91
C LYS A 32 10.22 3.62 -2.19
N TYR A 33 9.82 3.34 -0.95
CA TYR A 33 10.35 2.23 -0.17
C TYR A 33 9.22 1.59 0.62
N CYS A 34 9.25 0.29 0.71
CA CYS A 34 8.30 -0.46 1.53
C CYS A 34 9.07 -1.50 2.35
N GLY A 35 8.92 -1.42 3.66
CA GLY A 35 9.51 -2.38 4.58
C GLY A 35 8.71 -3.67 4.66
N ILE A 36 9.34 -4.68 5.22
CA ILE A 36 8.70 -5.97 5.48
C ILE A 36 8.46 -6.08 6.99
N CYS A 37 7.20 -6.17 7.37
CA CYS A 37 6.80 -6.37 8.77
C CYS A 37 6.69 -7.86 9.09
N GLY A 38 6.73 -8.19 10.38
CA GLY A 38 6.49 -9.55 10.83
C GLY A 38 5.12 -10.09 10.40
N THR A 39 4.11 -9.23 10.30
CA THR A 39 2.79 -9.62 9.79
C THR A 39 2.81 -10.05 8.33
N ASP A 40 3.66 -9.42 7.51
CA ASP A 40 3.84 -9.83 6.11
C ASP A 40 4.49 -11.21 6.03
N VAL A 41 5.50 -11.46 6.85
CA VAL A 41 6.18 -12.77 6.94
C VAL A 41 5.20 -13.84 7.40
N HIS A 42 4.38 -13.54 8.41
CA HIS A 42 3.37 -14.45 8.89
C HIS A 42 2.33 -14.78 7.81
N ALA A 43 1.85 -13.78 7.11
CA ALA A 43 0.88 -13.96 6.01
C ALA A 43 1.47 -14.85 4.90
N TYR A 44 2.74 -14.64 4.55
CA TYR A 44 3.43 -15.43 3.55
C TYR A 44 3.56 -16.91 3.98
N ARG A 45 3.98 -17.13 5.22
CA ARG A 45 4.20 -18.48 5.74
C ARG A 45 2.92 -19.25 6.00
N SER A 46 1.86 -18.57 6.38
CA SER A 46 0.57 -19.19 6.68
C SER A 46 -0.31 -19.37 5.43
N GLY A 47 0.00 -18.67 4.35
CA GLY A 47 -0.86 -18.60 3.18
C GLY A 47 -2.19 -17.90 3.43
N ARG A 48 -2.28 -17.13 4.53
CA ARG A 48 -3.48 -16.39 4.93
C ARG A 48 -3.20 -14.90 4.88
N PRO A 49 -3.19 -14.31 3.69
CA PRO A 49 -2.98 -12.88 3.57
C PRO A 49 -4.15 -12.10 4.15
N TYR A 50 -3.86 -10.92 4.69
CA TYR A 50 -4.92 -9.99 5.02
C TYR A 50 -5.47 -9.36 3.72
N PRO A 51 -6.80 -9.11 3.66
CA PRO A 51 -7.35 -8.46 2.49
C PRO A 51 -6.78 -7.05 2.31
N PRO A 52 -6.49 -6.61 1.08
CA PRO A 52 -6.83 -7.22 -0.20
C PRO A 52 -5.79 -8.18 -0.77
N ALA A 53 -4.93 -8.79 0.02
CA ALA A 53 -3.87 -9.70 -0.38
C ALA A 53 -2.62 -9.02 -0.98
N VAL A 54 -2.68 -7.75 -1.30
CA VAL A 54 -1.50 -6.94 -1.59
C VAL A 54 -0.92 -6.50 -0.28
N CYS A 55 0.26 -7.00 0.05
CA CYS A 55 0.91 -6.75 1.32
C CYS A 55 1.81 -5.52 1.28
N GLY A 56 2.17 -5.04 2.46
CA GLY A 56 3.03 -3.89 2.63
C GLY A 56 2.29 -2.72 3.27
N HIS A 57 2.62 -2.46 4.55
CA HIS A 57 1.99 -1.38 5.31
C HIS A 57 3.02 -0.50 6.03
N GLU A 58 4.30 -0.66 5.69
CA GLU A 58 5.40 0.13 6.23
C GLU A 58 6.13 0.79 5.07
N TRP A 59 5.55 1.86 4.53
CA TRP A 59 6.09 2.48 3.33
C TRP A 59 6.27 3.99 3.49
N VAL A 60 7.13 4.53 2.65
CA VAL A 60 7.30 5.95 2.43
C VAL A 60 7.15 6.23 0.93
N GLY A 61 6.65 7.40 0.60
CA GLY A 61 6.44 7.75 -0.78
C GLY A 61 6.18 9.22 -1.00
N VAL A 62 5.78 9.53 -2.21
CA VAL A 62 5.50 10.89 -2.66
C VAL A 62 4.07 10.94 -3.19
N VAL A 63 3.31 11.93 -2.77
CA VAL A 63 1.95 12.14 -3.26
C VAL A 63 2.01 12.44 -4.76
N SER A 64 1.33 11.61 -5.55
CA SER A 64 1.28 11.75 -7.01
C SER A 64 -0.03 12.31 -7.53
N ALA A 65 -1.11 12.18 -6.77
CA ALA A 65 -2.40 12.73 -7.12
C ALA A 65 -3.22 12.95 -5.86
N VAL A 66 -4.02 14.00 -5.85
CA VAL A 66 -4.92 14.32 -4.74
C VAL A 66 -6.34 14.53 -5.27
N SER A 67 -7.34 14.18 -4.47
CA SER A 67 -8.72 14.52 -4.80
C SER A 67 -8.96 16.01 -4.60
N GLN A 68 -10.02 16.51 -5.24
CA GLN A 68 -10.32 17.96 -5.22
C GLN A 68 -10.65 18.50 -3.82
N ASP A 69 -11.09 17.64 -2.92
CA ASP A 69 -11.49 18.01 -1.56
C ASP A 69 -10.34 17.94 -0.54
N ILE A 70 -9.16 17.50 -0.96
CA ILE A 70 -7.98 17.44 -0.09
C ILE A 70 -7.28 18.79 -0.09
N ARG A 71 -7.02 19.32 1.12
CA ARG A 71 -6.37 20.61 1.33
C ARG A 71 -5.03 20.52 2.04
N ARG A 72 -4.81 19.43 2.78
CA ARG A 72 -3.63 19.29 3.64
C ARG A 72 -2.41 18.72 2.93
N LEU A 73 -2.63 18.04 1.82
CA LEU A 73 -1.58 17.39 1.04
C LEU A 73 -1.60 17.94 -0.38
N SER A 74 -0.44 18.00 -0.97
CA SER A 74 -0.22 18.44 -2.36
C SER A 74 0.65 17.43 -3.09
N GLU A 75 0.52 17.38 -4.41
CA GLU A 75 1.42 16.60 -5.24
C GLU A 75 2.87 16.99 -4.96
N GLY A 76 3.73 16.00 -4.82
CA GLY A 76 5.14 16.18 -4.50
C GLY A 76 5.46 16.11 -3.01
N ASP A 77 4.45 16.11 -2.12
CA ASP A 77 4.69 15.95 -0.69
C ASP A 77 5.22 14.55 -0.38
N ARG A 78 6.21 14.49 0.49
CA ARG A 78 6.72 13.21 1.01
C ARG A 78 5.89 12.79 2.21
N VAL A 79 5.46 11.54 2.20
CA VAL A 79 4.56 11.00 3.22
C VAL A 79 5.02 9.61 3.67
N ILE A 80 4.62 9.26 4.88
CA ILE A 80 4.75 7.90 5.39
C ILE A 80 3.37 7.37 5.74
N VAL A 81 3.22 6.05 5.71
CA VAL A 81 2.00 5.44 6.21
C VAL A 81 1.97 5.51 7.72
N ALA A 82 0.80 5.79 8.28
CA ALA A 82 0.57 5.70 9.71
C ALA A 82 -0.56 4.69 9.94
N VAL A 83 -0.30 3.70 10.79
CA VAL A 83 -1.33 2.75 11.18
C VAL A 83 -2.12 3.38 12.32
N PRO A 84 -3.46 3.46 12.23
CA PRO A 84 -4.27 3.99 13.30
C PRO A 84 -4.03 3.24 14.61
N SER A 85 -3.87 3.97 15.69
CA SER A 85 -3.62 3.39 17.02
C SER A 85 -4.89 2.87 17.71
N ALA A 86 -6.02 3.10 17.12
CA ALA A 86 -7.33 2.73 17.67
C ALA A 86 -7.85 1.44 17.05
N PHE A 87 -7.15 0.39 17.28
CA PHE A 87 -7.63 -0.94 16.92
C PHE A 87 -8.22 -1.61 18.14
#